data_f46fadd3a0a3bce69b6fea17dd07221d
#
_entry.id   f46fadd3a0a3bce69b6fea17dd07221d
#
_cell.length_a   1.000
_cell.length_b   1.000
_cell.length_c   1.000
_cell.angle_alpha   90.00
_cell.angle_beta   90.00
_cell.angle_gamma   90.00
#
_symmetry.space_group_name_H-M   'P 1'
#
loop_
_entity.id
_entity.type
_entity.pdbx_description
1 polymer ?
#
loop_
_entity_poly.entity_id
_entity_poly.type
_entity_poly.pdbx_seq_one_letter_code
_entity_poly.pdbx_strand_id
1 'polypeptide(L)'
;AIQPEVIKKSEARQAIDDLAKLKKATIDLTQEATEEEKEAFEDVVRLKDDVVNKILRFEQAMLHSKNVRDYATAFYETMEAFDLPKYLMAHRDELDLKGDHEKAEEIDQLWNGLIQILDDLVTVFEEEEMSLNRFLEVFDIGLEQLEFVMIPQTLDQVSIGTMDLSKVDNKKHVYMVGMNDGVMPQPMSSSSLITDEEKRLLEEQGSVELSPTSDI
;
A
#
# COMPACT_ATOMS: atom_id res chain seq x y z
N ALA A 1 -12.10 19.89 -3.05
CA ALA A 1 -10.99 19.96 -2.12
C ALA A 1 -11.57 20.32 -0.75
N ILE A 2 -11.68 19.31 0.12
CA ILE A 2 -12.07 19.52 1.51
C ILE A 2 -10.77 19.90 2.22
N GLN A 3 -10.63 21.17 2.57
CA GLN A 3 -9.60 21.57 3.51
C GLN A 3 -9.97 20.95 4.86
N PRO A 4 -9.11 20.15 5.50
CA PRO A 4 -9.31 19.75 6.87
C PRO A 4 -9.26 21.03 7.71
N GLU A 5 -10.40 21.42 8.29
CA GLU A 5 -10.39 22.41 9.36
C GLU A 5 -9.53 21.81 10.48
N VAL A 6 -8.36 22.36 10.66
CA VAL A 6 -7.51 22.08 11.80
C VAL A 6 -8.32 22.48 13.03
N ILE A 7 -8.99 21.54 13.65
CA ILE A 7 -9.67 21.73 14.95
C ILE A 7 -8.60 22.29 15.86
N LYS A 8 -8.78 23.54 16.28
CA LYS A 8 -7.79 24.16 17.15
C LYS A 8 -7.60 23.27 18.37
N LYS A 9 -6.37 22.81 18.57
CA LYS A 9 -5.92 21.91 19.66
C LYS A 9 -6.59 22.19 21.01
N SER A 10 -6.78 23.49 21.36
CA SER A 10 -7.45 23.92 22.58
C SER A 10 -8.94 23.52 22.63
N GLU A 11 -9.62 23.53 21.49
CA GLU A 11 -11.07 23.26 21.43
C GLU A 11 -11.36 21.77 21.55
N ALA A 12 -10.57 20.90 20.87
CA ALA A 12 -10.74 19.44 20.99
C ALA A 12 -10.40 18.96 22.41
N ARG A 13 -9.32 19.47 23.00
CA ARG A 13 -8.92 19.15 24.38
C ARG A 13 -9.99 19.61 25.36
N GLN A 14 -10.52 20.82 25.19
CA GLN A 14 -11.55 21.37 26.05
C GLN A 14 -12.86 20.59 25.92
N ALA A 15 -13.25 20.20 24.72
CA ALA A 15 -14.44 19.36 24.48
C ALA A 15 -14.33 17.99 25.15
N ILE A 16 -13.15 17.36 25.11
CA ILE A 16 -12.90 16.07 25.76
C ILE A 16 -12.97 16.21 27.28
N ASP A 17 -12.34 17.27 27.83
CA ASP A 17 -12.36 17.53 29.28
C ASP A 17 -13.78 17.90 29.77
N ASP A 18 -14.53 18.64 28.97
CA ASP A 18 -15.91 19.02 29.31
C ASP A 18 -16.86 17.80 29.22
N LEU A 19 -16.67 16.89 28.27
CA LEU A 19 -17.39 15.61 28.22
C LEU A 19 -17.08 14.72 29.43
N ALA A 20 -15.82 14.68 29.86
CA ALA A 20 -15.44 13.93 31.04
C ALA A 20 -16.05 14.53 32.33
N LYS A 21 -16.05 15.88 32.46
CA LYS A 21 -16.68 16.60 33.57
C LYS A 21 -18.20 16.40 33.60
N LEU A 22 -18.86 16.49 32.44
CA LEU A 22 -20.30 16.25 32.31
C LEU A 22 -20.69 14.83 32.73
N LYS A 23 -19.94 13.82 32.28
CA LYS A 23 -20.17 12.43 32.67
C LYS A 23 -19.94 12.23 34.16
N LYS A 24 -18.86 12.78 34.73
CA LYS A 24 -18.57 12.72 36.16
C LYS A 24 -19.69 13.41 36.98
N ALA A 25 -20.10 14.61 36.59
CA ALA A 25 -21.20 15.31 37.22
C ALA A 25 -22.53 14.56 37.11
N THR A 26 -22.79 13.87 35.99
CA THR A 26 -23.98 13.03 35.81
C THR A 26 -23.98 11.81 36.73
N ILE A 27 -22.82 11.20 36.98
CA ILE A 27 -22.64 10.07 37.91
C ILE A 27 -22.74 10.53 39.37
N ASP A 28 -22.13 11.69 39.69
CA ASP A 28 -22.23 12.28 41.04
C ASP A 28 -23.66 12.75 41.40
N LEU A 29 -24.49 13.13 40.40
CA LEU A 29 -25.88 13.50 40.57
C LEU A 29 -26.82 12.29 40.71
N THR A 30 -26.44 11.12 40.22
CA THR A 30 -27.14 9.87 40.43
C THR A 30 -26.59 9.18 41.69
N GLN A 31 -27.11 9.49 42.84
CA GLN A 31 -26.78 8.84 44.15
C GLN A 31 -27.04 7.31 44.15
N GLU A 32 -27.42 6.74 43.04
CA GLU A 32 -27.78 5.33 42.84
C GLU A 32 -26.85 4.58 41.89
N ALA A 33 -25.72 5.17 41.47
CA ALA A 33 -24.78 4.45 40.58
C ALA A 33 -24.19 3.23 41.32
N THR A 34 -24.34 2.08 40.71
CA THR A 34 -23.77 0.82 41.19
C THR A 34 -22.21 0.84 41.13
N GLU A 35 -21.56 0.03 41.94
CA GLU A 35 -20.07 -0.07 41.88
C GLU A 35 -19.59 -0.51 40.49
N GLU A 36 -20.32 -1.36 39.77
CA GLU A 36 -20.04 -1.78 38.40
C GLU A 36 -20.05 -0.58 37.42
N GLU A 37 -21.03 0.33 37.57
CA GLU A 37 -21.11 1.54 36.72
C GLU A 37 -19.98 2.52 37.01
N LYS A 38 -19.53 2.62 38.25
CA LYS A 38 -18.37 3.44 38.62
C LYS A 38 -17.08 2.86 38.04
N GLU A 39 -16.86 1.56 38.16
CA GLU A 39 -15.69 0.86 37.61
C GLU A 39 -15.64 0.99 36.06
N ALA A 40 -16.76 0.77 35.38
CA ALA A 40 -16.88 0.95 33.94
C ALA A 40 -16.55 2.40 33.51
N PHE A 41 -16.97 3.39 34.31
CA PHE A 41 -16.64 4.80 34.05
C PHE A 41 -15.14 5.09 34.21
N GLU A 42 -14.54 4.57 35.29
CA GLU A 42 -13.09 4.73 35.53
C GLU A 42 -12.26 4.10 34.41
N ASP A 43 -12.68 2.95 33.90
CA ASP A 43 -12.05 2.29 32.76
C ASP A 43 -12.12 3.14 31.47
N VAL A 44 -13.29 3.74 31.19
CA VAL A 44 -13.45 4.66 30.05
C VAL A 44 -12.59 5.91 30.21
N VAL A 45 -12.49 6.46 31.42
CA VAL A 45 -11.62 7.63 31.69
C VAL A 45 -10.16 7.26 31.50
N ARG A 46 -9.75 6.09 32.01
CA ARG A 46 -8.36 5.59 31.85
C ARG A 46 -8.01 5.40 30.38
N LEU A 47 -8.88 4.75 29.61
CA LEU A 47 -8.70 4.55 28.17
C LEU A 47 -8.60 5.90 27.42
N LYS A 48 -9.49 6.83 27.73
CA LYS A 48 -9.47 8.19 27.15
C LYS A 48 -8.14 8.88 27.46
N ASP A 49 -7.69 8.84 28.72
CA ASP A 49 -6.46 9.50 29.11
C ASP A 49 -5.21 8.86 28.45
N ASP A 50 -5.18 7.54 28.30
CA ASP A 50 -4.13 6.83 27.57
C ASP A 50 -4.06 7.29 26.12
N VAL A 51 -5.18 7.26 25.38
CA VAL A 51 -5.26 7.68 23.98
C VAL A 51 -4.85 9.15 23.83
N VAL A 52 -5.41 10.05 24.65
CA VAL A 52 -5.10 11.48 24.60
C VAL A 52 -3.61 11.73 24.87
N ASN A 53 -3.03 11.05 25.86
CA ASN A 53 -1.60 11.20 26.17
C ASN A 53 -0.71 10.72 25.01
N LYS A 54 -1.06 9.63 24.33
CA LYS A 54 -0.34 9.14 23.14
C LYS A 54 -0.38 10.17 22.00
N ILE A 55 -1.56 10.73 21.72
CA ILE A 55 -1.74 11.76 20.70
C ILE A 55 -0.94 13.02 21.04
N LEU A 56 -0.95 13.46 22.29
CA LEU A 56 -0.20 14.64 22.73
C LEU A 56 1.31 14.43 22.63
N ARG A 57 1.81 13.23 22.92
CA ARG A 57 3.23 12.89 22.75
C ARG A 57 3.62 12.94 21.27
N PHE A 58 2.81 12.37 20.40
CA PHE A 58 3.01 12.43 18.96
C PHE A 58 3.08 13.88 18.45
N GLU A 59 2.12 14.70 18.84
CA GLU A 59 2.10 16.11 18.45
C GLU A 59 3.37 16.84 18.93
N GLN A 60 3.78 16.61 20.20
CA GLN A 60 5.01 17.20 20.71
C GLN A 60 6.24 16.72 19.96
N ALA A 61 6.35 15.44 19.66
CA ALA A 61 7.43 14.89 18.85
C ALA A 61 7.48 15.55 17.47
N MET A 62 6.34 15.62 16.76
CA MET A 62 6.24 16.26 15.45
C MET A 62 6.62 17.75 15.48
N LEU A 63 6.24 18.49 16.51
CA LEU A 63 6.58 19.91 16.66
C LEU A 63 8.07 20.15 16.97
N HIS A 64 8.75 19.19 17.59
CA HIS A 64 10.18 19.27 17.90
C HIS A 64 11.07 18.73 16.79
N SER A 65 10.51 17.93 15.88
CA SER A 65 11.21 17.37 14.74
C SER A 65 11.63 18.46 13.75
N LYS A 66 12.83 18.32 13.17
CA LYS A 66 13.42 19.30 12.26
C LYS A 66 13.79 18.70 10.90
N ASN A 67 13.98 17.41 10.85
CA ASN A 67 14.39 16.67 9.66
C ASN A 67 13.48 15.47 9.43
N VAL A 68 13.63 14.83 8.28
CA VAL A 68 12.78 13.69 7.88
C VAL A 68 12.94 12.51 8.82
N ARG A 69 14.14 12.25 9.31
CA ARG A 69 14.42 11.16 10.26
C ARG A 69 13.65 11.34 11.56
N ASP A 70 13.64 12.56 12.09
CA ASP A 70 12.91 12.86 13.33
C ASP A 70 11.40 12.64 13.15
N TYR A 71 10.82 13.11 12.02
CA TYR A 71 9.41 12.91 11.70
C TYR A 71 9.07 11.42 11.53
N ALA A 72 9.87 10.69 10.77
CA ALA A 72 9.66 9.25 10.55
C ALA A 72 9.74 8.47 11.87
N THR A 73 10.71 8.81 12.73
CA THR A 73 10.85 8.19 14.05
C THR A 73 9.64 8.48 14.93
N ALA A 74 9.20 9.74 15.01
CA ALA A 74 8.01 10.11 15.78
C ALA A 74 6.74 9.40 15.30
N PHE A 75 6.62 9.20 13.98
CA PHE A 75 5.52 8.47 13.38
C PHE A 75 5.56 6.99 13.76
N TYR A 76 6.73 6.35 13.61
CA TYR A 76 6.93 4.95 13.94
C TYR A 76 6.68 4.67 15.44
N GLU A 77 7.28 5.45 16.33
CA GLU A 77 7.09 5.32 17.78
C GLU A 77 5.62 5.47 18.19
N THR A 78 4.87 6.32 17.49
CA THR A 78 3.43 6.49 17.73
C THR A 78 2.66 5.25 17.33
N MET A 79 2.95 4.66 16.18
CA MET A 79 2.33 3.39 15.74
C MET A 79 2.62 2.26 16.74
N GLU A 80 3.85 2.18 17.26
CA GLU A 80 4.20 1.23 18.32
C GLU A 80 3.45 1.50 19.63
N ALA A 81 3.35 2.77 20.03
CA ALA A 81 2.61 3.16 21.24
C ALA A 81 1.13 2.79 21.20
N PHE A 82 0.54 2.75 20.00
CA PHE A 82 -0.82 2.25 19.77
C PHE A 82 -0.90 0.74 19.55
N ASP A 83 0.20 -0.01 19.72
CA ASP A 83 0.29 -1.45 19.44
C ASP A 83 -0.19 -1.83 18.01
N LEU A 84 -0.09 -0.91 17.05
CA LEU A 84 -0.57 -1.12 15.68
C LEU A 84 0.02 -2.38 15.02
N PRO A 85 1.33 -2.67 15.13
CA PRO A 85 1.90 -3.88 14.56
C PRO A 85 1.25 -5.16 15.09
N LYS A 86 1.03 -5.23 16.40
CA LYS A 86 0.38 -6.39 17.04
C LYS A 86 -1.08 -6.53 16.61
N TYR A 87 -1.79 -5.41 16.50
CA TYR A 87 -3.17 -5.40 16.04
C TYR A 87 -3.28 -5.90 14.60
N LEU A 88 -2.42 -5.42 13.70
CA LEU A 88 -2.39 -5.85 12.31
C LEU A 88 -2.05 -7.33 12.18
N MET A 89 -1.06 -7.84 12.93
CA MET A 89 -0.72 -9.26 12.95
C MET A 89 -1.90 -10.12 13.43
N ALA A 90 -2.55 -9.72 14.51
CA ALA A 90 -3.71 -10.46 15.04
C ALA A 90 -4.88 -10.47 14.05
N HIS A 91 -5.11 -9.34 13.37
CA HIS A 91 -6.15 -9.22 12.35
C HIS A 91 -5.85 -10.07 11.11
N ARG A 92 -4.60 -10.08 10.65
CA ARG A 92 -4.12 -10.98 9.58
C ARG A 92 -4.38 -12.44 9.93
N ASP A 93 -3.97 -12.87 11.13
CA ASP A 93 -4.13 -14.26 11.58
C ASP A 93 -5.62 -14.64 11.66
N GLU A 94 -6.48 -13.72 12.07
CA GLU A 94 -7.93 -13.94 12.07
C GLU A 94 -8.50 -14.10 10.66
N LEU A 95 -8.04 -13.31 9.69
CA LEU A 95 -8.43 -13.41 8.28
C LEU A 95 -7.96 -14.75 7.68
N ASP A 96 -6.73 -15.15 7.96
CA ASP A 96 -6.17 -16.45 7.53
C ASP A 96 -6.99 -17.62 8.07
N LEU A 97 -7.36 -17.59 9.34
CA LEU A 97 -8.23 -18.62 9.96
C LEU A 97 -9.62 -18.69 9.33
N LYS A 98 -10.13 -17.57 8.83
CA LYS A 98 -11.41 -17.50 8.11
C LYS A 98 -11.29 -17.92 6.63
N GLY A 99 -10.07 -18.17 6.13
CA GLY A 99 -9.79 -18.52 4.74
C GLY A 99 -9.74 -17.33 3.79
N ASP A 100 -9.72 -16.11 4.30
CA ASP A 100 -9.60 -14.87 3.52
C ASP A 100 -8.11 -14.49 3.37
N HIS A 101 -7.36 -15.34 2.67
CA HIS A 101 -5.91 -15.18 2.51
C HIS A 101 -5.54 -13.93 1.72
N GLU A 102 -6.41 -13.47 0.80
CA GLU A 102 -6.17 -12.26 0.02
C GLU A 102 -6.08 -11.03 0.94
N LYS A 103 -7.04 -10.87 1.83
CA LYS A 103 -7.02 -9.75 2.79
C LYS A 103 -5.93 -9.90 3.85
N ALA A 104 -5.59 -11.12 4.23
CA ALA A 104 -4.46 -11.36 5.13
C ALA A 104 -3.14 -10.86 4.50
N GLU A 105 -2.93 -11.13 3.21
CA GLU A 105 -1.77 -10.65 2.46
C GLU A 105 -1.78 -9.12 2.27
N GLU A 106 -2.95 -8.51 2.04
CA GLU A 106 -3.11 -7.05 2.01
C GLU A 106 -2.64 -6.39 3.31
N ILE A 107 -2.95 -6.98 4.46
CA ILE A 107 -2.51 -6.45 5.77
C ILE A 107 -0.97 -6.49 5.90
N ASP A 108 -0.33 -7.58 5.48
CA ASP A 108 1.14 -7.68 5.50
C ASP A 108 1.77 -6.66 4.52
N GLN A 109 1.20 -6.50 3.33
CA GLN A 109 1.67 -5.53 2.34
C GLN A 109 1.48 -4.09 2.84
N LEU A 110 0.36 -3.80 3.50
CA LEU A 110 0.09 -2.47 4.09
C LEU A 110 1.16 -2.07 5.09
N TRP A 111 1.47 -2.96 6.05
CA TRP A 111 2.48 -2.68 7.07
C TRP A 111 3.87 -2.50 6.45
N ASN A 112 4.28 -3.45 5.62
CA ASN A 112 5.58 -3.39 4.97
C ASN A 112 5.71 -2.17 4.05
N GLY A 113 4.67 -1.83 3.30
CA GLY A 113 4.64 -0.65 2.44
C GLY A 113 4.76 0.65 3.24
N LEU A 114 4.08 0.76 4.37
CA LEU A 114 4.16 1.93 5.24
C LEU A 114 5.58 2.12 5.80
N ILE A 115 6.21 1.05 6.27
CA ILE A 115 7.59 1.09 6.77
C ILE A 115 8.56 1.44 5.63
N GLN A 116 8.35 0.85 4.44
CA GLN A 116 9.19 1.14 3.28
C GLN A 116 9.14 2.61 2.88
N ILE A 117 7.95 3.24 2.90
CA ILE A 117 7.82 4.68 2.61
C ILE A 117 8.64 5.50 3.61
N LEU A 118 8.55 5.20 4.91
CA LEU A 118 9.32 5.92 5.93
C LEU A 118 10.83 5.74 5.72
N ASP A 119 11.29 4.54 5.41
CA ASP A 119 12.70 4.24 5.13
C ASP A 119 13.19 4.94 3.86
N ASP A 120 12.38 4.94 2.80
CA ASP A 120 12.70 5.61 1.54
C ASP A 120 12.82 7.13 1.74
N LEU A 121 11.90 7.73 2.48
CA LEU A 121 11.95 9.16 2.82
C LEU A 121 13.21 9.49 3.60
N VAL A 122 13.56 8.69 4.60
CA VAL A 122 14.80 8.88 5.39
C VAL A 122 16.04 8.69 4.50
N THR A 123 16.01 7.75 3.56
CA THR A 123 17.13 7.48 2.64
C THR A 123 17.33 8.61 1.63
N VAL A 124 16.23 9.16 1.08
CA VAL A 124 16.28 10.19 0.04
C VAL A 124 16.65 11.57 0.61
N PHE A 125 16.08 11.91 1.76
CA PHE A 125 16.26 13.25 2.35
C PHE A 125 17.30 13.29 3.47
N GLU A 126 17.73 12.12 3.97
CA GLU A 126 18.72 11.98 5.05
C GLU A 126 18.42 12.88 6.26
N GLU A 127 19.32 13.83 6.55
CA GLU A 127 19.19 14.80 7.65
C GLU A 127 18.81 16.20 7.16
N GLU A 128 18.27 16.31 5.94
CA GLU A 128 17.83 17.61 5.41
C GLU A 128 16.75 18.22 6.30
N GLU A 129 16.94 19.49 6.66
CA GLU A 129 15.92 20.22 7.40
C GLU A 129 14.65 20.38 6.55
N MET A 130 13.54 19.95 7.10
CA MET A 130 12.26 19.95 6.41
C MET A 130 11.16 20.47 7.35
N SER A 131 10.24 21.25 6.81
CA SER A 131 9.05 21.63 7.56
C SER A 131 8.05 20.48 7.66
N LEU A 132 7.26 20.45 8.72
CA LEU A 132 6.20 19.44 8.90
C LEU A 132 5.26 19.38 7.69
N ASN A 133 4.83 20.52 7.15
CA ASN A 133 3.93 20.54 6.00
C ASN A 133 4.56 19.86 4.77
N ARG A 134 5.86 20.12 4.55
CA ARG A 134 6.57 19.50 3.44
C ARG A 134 6.75 18.00 3.63
N PHE A 135 7.05 17.55 4.85
CA PHE A 135 7.10 16.14 5.19
C PHE A 135 5.76 15.45 4.91
N LEU A 136 4.64 16.05 5.36
CA LEU A 136 3.31 15.50 5.14
C LEU A 136 2.93 15.43 3.66
N GLU A 137 3.29 16.45 2.84
CA GLU A 137 3.08 16.41 1.39
C GLU A 137 3.82 15.24 0.73
N VAL A 138 5.09 15.03 1.07
CA VAL A 138 5.89 13.97 0.46
C VAL A 138 5.45 12.59 0.97
N PHE A 139 5.09 12.48 2.24
CA PHE A 139 4.55 11.26 2.82
C PHE A 139 3.22 10.87 2.19
N ASP A 140 2.33 11.82 1.94
CA ASP A 140 1.03 11.61 1.28
C ASP A 140 1.22 11.10 -0.15
N ILE A 141 2.16 11.68 -0.91
CA ILE A 141 2.54 11.17 -2.23
C ILE A 141 3.05 9.72 -2.15
N GLY A 142 3.85 9.40 -1.14
CA GLY A 142 4.32 8.02 -0.91
C GLY A 142 3.16 7.05 -0.65
N LEU A 143 2.18 7.46 0.15
CA LEU A 143 0.98 6.66 0.44
C LEU A 143 0.12 6.45 -0.82
N GLU A 144 -0.03 7.47 -1.67
CA GLU A 144 -0.79 7.36 -2.93
C GLU A 144 -0.14 6.38 -3.93
N GLN A 145 1.16 6.11 -3.80
CA GLN A 145 1.89 5.16 -4.65
C GLN A 145 1.89 3.73 -4.10
N LEU A 146 1.29 3.49 -2.93
CA LEU A 146 1.12 2.13 -2.41
C LEU A 146 0.17 1.35 -3.32
N GLU A 147 0.74 0.45 -4.12
CA GLU A 147 -0.01 -0.50 -4.91
C GLU A 147 0.00 -1.86 -4.21
N PHE A 148 -1.17 -2.40 -3.89
CA PHE A 148 -1.30 -3.75 -3.37
C PHE A 148 -1.28 -4.73 -4.54
N VAL A 149 -0.18 -5.46 -4.67
CA VAL A 149 -0.05 -6.50 -5.70
C VAL A 149 -0.75 -7.76 -5.18
N MET A 150 -1.98 -7.97 -5.59
CA MET A 150 -2.64 -9.24 -5.38
C MET A 150 -2.06 -10.26 -6.36
N ILE A 151 -1.21 -11.14 -5.86
CA ILE A 151 -0.82 -12.34 -6.59
C ILE A 151 -1.90 -13.38 -6.31
N PRO A 152 -2.79 -13.67 -7.26
CA PRO A 152 -3.82 -14.68 -7.04
C PRO A 152 -3.14 -16.04 -6.85
N GLN A 153 -3.11 -16.53 -5.64
CA GLN A 153 -2.51 -17.80 -5.25
C GLN A 153 -3.43 -19.01 -5.48
N THR A 154 -4.31 -18.94 -6.46
CA THR A 154 -5.15 -20.10 -6.74
C THR A 154 -4.43 -21.05 -7.69
N LEU A 155 -4.08 -22.22 -7.18
CA LEU A 155 -3.48 -23.34 -7.93
C LEU A 155 -4.37 -23.85 -9.09
N ASP A 156 -5.66 -23.48 -9.12
CA ASP A 156 -6.67 -23.89 -10.09
C ASP A 156 -7.24 -22.70 -10.88
N GLN A 157 -6.39 -21.80 -11.37
CA GLN A 157 -6.85 -20.69 -12.22
C GLN A 157 -6.71 -20.97 -13.70
N VAL A 158 -7.72 -20.52 -14.46
CA VAL A 158 -7.65 -20.42 -15.91
C VAL A 158 -7.09 -19.03 -16.24
N SER A 159 -5.86 -18.99 -16.75
CA SER A 159 -5.24 -17.76 -17.23
C SER A 159 -5.74 -17.48 -18.65
N ILE A 160 -6.31 -16.30 -18.87
CA ILE A 160 -6.73 -15.82 -20.20
C ILE A 160 -5.83 -14.64 -20.54
N GLY A 161 -5.18 -14.67 -21.70
CA GLY A 161 -4.30 -13.60 -22.12
C GLY A 161 -4.00 -13.64 -23.61
N THR A 162 -3.35 -12.60 -24.10
CA THR A 162 -2.86 -12.52 -25.47
C THR A 162 -1.51 -13.24 -25.59
N MET A 163 -1.24 -13.86 -26.72
CA MET A 163 -0.09 -14.76 -26.92
C MET A 163 1.27 -14.04 -26.85
N ASP A 164 1.29 -12.78 -27.20
CA ASP A 164 2.46 -11.90 -27.18
C ASP A 164 2.82 -11.38 -25.78
N LEU A 165 1.84 -11.30 -24.87
CA LEU A 165 2.03 -10.80 -23.52
C LEU A 165 2.01 -11.90 -22.45
N SER A 166 1.48 -13.09 -22.77
CA SER A 166 1.29 -14.16 -21.80
C SER A 166 2.48 -15.10 -21.77
N LYS A 167 3.21 -15.10 -20.64
CA LYS A 167 4.23 -16.12 -20.39
C LYS A 167 3.55 -17.39 -19.87
N VAL A 168 3.44 -18.40 -20.72
CA VAL A 168 2.84 -19.70 -20.39
C VAL A 168 3.94 -20.63 -19.90
N ASP A 169 4.14 -20.68 -18.57
CA ASP A 169 5.11 -21.57 -17.96
C ASP A 169 4.39 -22.64 -17.13
N ASN A 170 4.76 -23.90 -17.29
CA ASN A 170 4.26 -25.06 -16.52
C ASN A 170 2.73 -25.28 -16.50
N LYS A 171 2.00 -24.92 -17.55
CA LYS A 171 0.56 -25.20 -17.63
C LYS A 171 0.31 -26.62 -18.17
N LYS A 172 -0.60 -27.36 -17.54
CA LYS A 172 -0.97 -28.73 -17.97
C LYS A 172 -1.74 -28.75 -19.29
N HIS A 173 -2.57 -27.74 -19.54
CA HIS A 173 -3.39 -27.62 -20.73
C HIS A 173 -3.37 -26.16 -21.20
N VAL A 174 -3.19 -25.97 -22.51
CA VAL A 174 -3.21 -24.65 -23.17
C VAL A 174 -4.19 -24.73 -24.32
N TYR A 175 -5.12 -23.81 -24.40
CA TYR A 175 -6.08 -23.67 -25.49
C TYR A 175 -5.79 -22.38 -26.23
N MET A 176 -5.37 -22.49 -27.49
CA MET A 176 -5.17 -21.32 -28.35
C MET A 176 -6.41 -21.16 -29.22
N VAL A 177 -7.04 -19.99 -29.17
CA VAL A 177 -8.22 -19.65 -29.98
C VAL A 177 -7.90 -18.51 -30.95
N GLY A 178 -8.63 -18.41 -32.06
CA GLY A 178 -8.39 -17.36 -33.06
C GLY A 178 -7.21 -17.65 -33.99
N MET A 179 -6.76 -18.88 -34.09
CA MET A 179 -5.72 -19.34 -35.04
C MET A 179 -6.28 -19.45 -36.47
N ASN A 180 -6.74 -18.32 -37.02
CA ASN A 180 -7.22 -18.28 -38.38
C ASN A 180 -6.08 -17.93 -39.32
N ASP A 181 -6.17 -18.44 -40.56
CA ASP A 181 -5.18 -18.13 -41.61
C ASP A 181 -5.06 -16.61 -41.82
N GLY A 182 -3.84 -16.11 -41.89
CA GLY A 182 -3.53 -14.67 -41.97
C GLY A 182 -3.63 -13.87 -40.66
N VAL A 183 -4.16 -14.49 -39.56
CA VAL A 183 -4.19 -13.89 -38.24
C VAL A 183 -3.07 -14.46 -37.37
N MET A 184 -2.88 -15.78 -37.42
CA MET A 184 -1.80 -16.45 -36.67
C MET A 184 -1.42 -17.80 -37.36
N PRO A 185 -0.17 -17.96 -37.81
CA PRO A 185 0.89 -16.97 -37.75
C PRO A 185 0.62 -15.73 -38.59
N GLN A 186 0.99 -14.55 -38.11
CA GLN A 186 0.94 -13.34 -38.93
C GLN A 186 1.93 -13.49 -40.07
N PRO A 187 1.49 -13.22 -41.33
CA PRO A 187 2.46 -13.18 -42.41
C PRO A 187 3.52 -12.14 -42.10
N MET A 188 4.78 -12.56 -42.08
CA MET A 188 5.88 -11.64 -41.89
C MET A 188 5.88 -10.63 -43.03
N SER A 189 5.45 -9.40 -42.77
CA SER A 189 5.73 -8.31 -43.68
C SER A 189 7.24 -8.10 -43.68
N SER A 190 7.89 -8.44 -44.77
CA SER A 190 9.30 -8.14 -44.94
C SER A 190 9.48 -6.62 -44.90
N SER A 191 9.84 -6.08 -43.74
CA SER A 191 10.30 -4.68 -43.62
C SER A 191 11.74 -4.51 -44.11
N SER A 192 12.24 -5.47 -44.86
CA SER A 192 13.54 -5.45 -45.51
C SER A 192 13.47 -4.54 -46.74
N LEU A 193 14.49 -3.68 -46.89
CA LEU A 193 14.68 -2.83 -48.08
C LEU A 193 14.84 -3.62 -49.39
N ILE A 194 15.09 -4.91 -49.28
CA ILE A 194 15.31 -5.84 -50.41
C ILE A 194 14.31 -6.99 -50.19
N THR A 195 13.46 -7.24 -51.20
CA THR A 195 12.51 -8.35 -51.17
C THR A 195 13.21 -9.70 -51.29
N ASP A 196 12.56 -10.77 -50.85
CA ASP A 196 13.18 -12.12 -50.90
C ASP A 196 13.47 -12.57 -52.34
N GLU A 197 12.69 -12.10 -53.32
CA GLU A 197 12.95 -12.32 -54.72
C GLU A 197 14.19 -11.60 -55.22
N GLU A 198 14.42 -10.38 -54.77
CA GLU A 198 15.63 -9.62 -55.07
C GLU A 198 16.88 -10.23 -54.38
N LYS A 199 16.74 -10.78 -53.18
CA LYS A 199 17.82 -11.51 -52.51
C LYS A 199 18.22 -12.76 -53.32
N ARG A 200 17.27 -13.56 -53.78
CA ARG A 200 17.55 -14.73 -54.65
C ARG A 200 18.28 -14.36 -55.91
N LEU A 201 17.84 -13.29 -56.59
CA LEU A 201 18.51 -12.82 -57.81
C LEU A 201 19.95 -12.35 -57.55
N LEU A 202 20.22 -11.74 -56.39
CA LEU A 202 21.54 -11.32 -55.99
C LEU A 202 22.47 -12.50 -55.64
N GLU A 203 21.92 -13.54 -55.02
CA GLU A 203 22.63 -14.79 -54.72
C GLU A 203 22.98 -15.57 -56.02
N GLU A 204 22.04 -15.68 -56.97
CA GLU A 204 22.25 -16.32 -58.29
C GLU A 204 23.33 -15.60 -59.12
N GLN A 205 23.48 -14.30 -58.96
CA GLN A 205 24.54 -13.52 -59.62
C GLN A 205 25.91 -13.62 -58.89
N GLY A 206 25.99 -14.35 -57.78
CA GLY A 206 27.23 -14.74 -57.15
C GLY A 206 28.00 -13.61 -56.43
N SER A 207 27.34 -12.50 -56.13
CA SER A 207 28.04 -11.31 -55.64
C SER A 207 27.97 -11.12 -54.12
N VAL A 208 27.03 -11.77 -53.40
CA VAL A 208 26.86 -11.55 -51.97
C VAL A 208 26.17 -12.79 -51.35
N GLU A 209 26.70 -13.27 -50.24
CA GLU A 209 26.05 -14.28 -49.42
C GLU A 209 25.09 -13.54 -48.45
N LEU A 210 23.78 -13.70 -48.68
CA LEU A 210 22.74 -13.05 -47.88
C LEU A 210 22.19 -14.01 -46.82
N SER A 211 21.76 -13.49 -45.68
CA SER A 211 21.12 -14.32 -44.66
C SER A 211 19.94 -15.07 -45.23
N PRO A 212 19.81 -16.39 -44.97
CA PRO A 212 18.71 -17.18 -45.51
C PRO A 212 17.38 -16.60 -45.09
N THR A 213 16.46 -16.50 -46.02
CA THR A 213 15.04 -16.30 -45.74
C THR A 213 14.54 -17.49 -44.91
N SER A 214 13.99 -17.23 -43.74
CA SER A 214 13.38 -18.29 -42.97
C SER A 214 12.13 -18.78 -43.72
N ASP A 215 12.27 -19.89 -44.39
CA ASP A 215 11.13 -20.66 -44.88
C ASP A 215 10.40 -21.21 -43.65
N ILE A 216 9.31 -20.59 -43.24
CA ILE A 216 8.30 -21.14 -42.33
C ILE A 216 7.07 -21.47 -43.12
#